data_894c186fc0c5ec6770f1dbe484e39fec
#
_entry.id   894c186fc0c5ec6770f1dbe484e39fec
#
_cell.length_a   1.000
_cell.length_b   1.000
_cell.length_c   1.000
_cell.angle_alpha   90.00
_cell.angle_beta   90.00
_cell.angle_gamma   90.00
#
_symmetry.space_group_name_H-M   'P 1'
#
loop_
_entity.id
_entity.type
_entity.pdbx_description
1 polymer ?
#
loop_
_entity_poly.entity_id
_entity_poly.type
_entity_poly.pdbx_seq_one_letter_code
_entity_poly.pdbx_strand_id
1 'polypeptide(L)'
;MNLPKAQTGAVDVATAVAESVQYQGRKASRHGSEQRRQLILDAAMRIVVRDGVRGVRHRTVAAEAGVPLSATTYYFKDIDDLINDTFAQYVERSAAFMAKLWQ
;
A
#
# COMPACT_ATOMS: atom_id res chain seq x y z
N MET A 1 -13.50 16.17 -3.37
CA MET A 1 -13.52 16.27 -2.48
C MET A 1 -13.92 17.21 -1.91
N ASN A 2 -14.23 17.47 -1.34
CA ASN A 2 -14.70 18.37 -0.98
C ASN A 2 -14.48 18.76 0.27
N LEU A 3 -14.23 19.67 0.45
CA LEU A 3 -13.96 20.13 1.47
C LEU A 3 -15.00 20.50 2.11
N PRO A 4 -15.19 20.24 2.87
CA PRO A 4 -16.11 20.45 3.58
C PRO A 4 -16.55 21.59 3.81
N LYS A 5 -16.86 21.91 3.75
CA LYS A 5 -17.38 22.72 3.95
C LYS A 5 -17.13 23.59 4.67
N ALA A 6 -16.43 23.65 4.57
CA ALA A 6 -15.82 24.58 5.08
C ALA A 6 -16.63 25.63 5.07
N GLN A 7 -17.37 25.66 4.42
CA GLN A 7 -18.01 26.66 4.24
C GLN A 7 -18.98 27.01 5.10
N THR A 8 -19.16 26.58 5.99
CA THR A 8 -20.13 26.98 6.77
C THR A 8 -19.72 28.22 7.21
N GLY A 9 -20.09 29.15 6.79
CA GLY A 9 -19.72 30.43 7.07
C GLY A 9 -19.43 30.84 8.47
N ALA A 10 -20.06 30.35 9.39
CA ALA A 10 -19.82 30.79 10.75
C ALA A 10 -18.52 30.31 11.27
N VAL A 11 -17.81 29.55 10.51
CA VAL A 11 -16.64 28.95 11.04
C VAL A 11 -15.48 29.88 11.08
N ASP A 12 -14.69 29.78 12.10
CA ASP A 12 -13.44 30.50 12.21
C ASP A 12 -12.52 30.03 11.09
N VAL A 13 -12.02 30.95 10.32
CA VAL A 13 -11.18 30.62 9.17
C VAL A 13 -9.92 29.88 9.59
N ALA A 14 -9.30 30.30 10.69
CA ALA A 14 -8.08 29.65 11.14
C ALA A 14 -8.34 28.19 11.52
N THR A 15 -9.46 27.92 12.17
CA THR A 15 -9.83 26.57 12.53
C THR A 15 -10.12 25.73 11.29
N ALA A 16 -10.82 26.31 10.31
CA ALA A 16 -11.12 25.60 9.09
C ALA A 16 -9.85 25.22 8.33
N VAL A 17 -8.88 26.13 8.27
CA VAL A 17 -7.62 25.88 7.61
C VAL A 17 -6.85 24.79 8.33
N ALA A 18 -6.80 24.84 9.66
CA ALA A 18 -6.09 23.84 10.45
C ALA A 18 -6.70 22.47 10.26
N GLU A 19 -8.02 22.38 10.24
CA GLU A 19 -8.69 21.11 10.04
C GLU A 19 -8.43 20.56 8.65
N SER A 20 -8.42 21.43 7.65
CA SER A 20 -8.15 21.01 6.28
C SER A 20 -6.73 20.47 6.14
N VAL A 21 -5.77 21.14 6.78
CA VAL A 21 -4.38 20.69 6.72
C VAL A 21 -4.23 19.34 7.40
N GLN A 22 -4.88 19.14 8.55
CA GLN A 22 -4.82 17.86 9.23
C GLN A 22 -5.44 16.75 8.40
N TYR A 23 -6.55 17.03 7.74
CA TYR A 23 -7.21 16.03 6.92
C TYR A 23 -6.30 15.59 5.77
N GLN A 24 -5.67 16.55 5.10
CA GLN A 24 -4.78 16.23 4.00
C GLN A 24 -3.55 15.46 4.48
N GLY A 25 -3.04 15.79 5.65
CA GLY A 25 -1.91 15.07 6.22
C GLY A 25 -2.23 13.62 6.49
N ARG A 26 -3.41 13.36 7.05
CA ARG A 26 -3.82 11.98 7.32
C ARG A 26 -4.02 11.19 6.02
N LYS A 27 -4.60 11.84 5.01
CA LYS A 27 -4.81 11.19 3.73
C LYS A 27 -3.49 10.86 3.06
N ALA A 28 -2.54 11.77 3.08
CA ALA A 28 -1.23 11.54 2.49
C ALA A 28 -0.49 10.43 3.21
N SER A 29 -0.59 10.37 4.54
CA SER A 29 0.07 9.34 5.32
C SER A 29 -0.52 7.97 5.01
N ARG A 30 -1.84 7.86 4.90
CA ARG A 30 -2.47 6.59 4.57
C ARG A 30 -2.09 6.15 3.17
N HIS A 31 -2.09 7.09 2.23
CA HIS A 31 -1.72 6.79 0.85
C HIS A 31 -0.27 6.33 0.78
N GLY A 32 0.63 7.00 1.50
CA GLY A 32 2.03 6.61 1.53
C GLY A 32 2.23 5.22 2.13
N SER A 33 1.43 4.89 3.16
CA SER A 33 1.50 3.58 3.78
C SER A 33 1.05 2.50 2.80
N GLU A 34 -0.03 2.75 2.08
CA GLU A 34 -0.52 1.80 1.08
C GLU A 34 0.47 1.63 -0.05
N GLN A 35 1.11 2.71 -0.49
CA GLN A 35 2.12 2.62 -1.52
C GLN A 35 3.32 1.80 -1.05
N ARG A 36 3.73 1.97 0.20
CA ARG A 36 4.85 1.23 0.73
C ARG A 36 4.53 -0.25 0.85
N ARG A 37 3.31 -0.56 1.28
CA ARG A 37 2.86 -1.94 1.35
C ARG A 37 2.88 -2.57 -0.05
N GLN A 38 2.46 -1.82 -1.05
CA GLN A 38 2.45 -2.32 -2.42
C GLN A 38 3.85 -2.54 -2.98
N LEU A 39 4.81 -1.68 -2.62
CA LEU A 39 6.19 -1.89 -3.02
C LEU A 39 6.70 -3.22 -2.49
N ILE A 40 6.32 -3.57 -1.27
CA ILE A 40 6.74 -4.83 -0.66
C ILE A 40 6.12 -6.02 -1.40
N LEU A 41 4.84 -5.94 -1.71
CA LEU A 41 4.17 -7.02 -2.43
C LEU A 41 4.74 -7.19 -3.84
N ASP A 42 5.00 -6.09 -4.53
CA ASP A 42 5.57 -6.14 -5.87
C ASP A 42 6.97 -6.75 -5.84
N ALA A 43 7.75 -6.39 -4.83
CA ALA A 43 9.10 -6.95 -4.67
C ALA A 43 9.03 -8.45 -4.42
N ALA A 44 8.08 -8.87 -3.58
CA ALA A 44 7.91 -10.29 -3.29
C ALA A 44 7.55 -11.06 -4.56
N MET A 45 6.68 -10.49 -5.39
CA MET A 45 6.29 -11.16 -6.63
C MET A 45 7.48 -11.29 -7.58
N ARG A 46 8.32 -10.26 -7.66
CA ARG A 46 9.52 -10.34 -8.50
C ARG A 46 10.44 -11.47 -8.04
N ILE A 47 10.56 -11.63 -6.73
CA ILE A 47 11.40 -12.70 -6.18
C ILE A 47 10.78 -14.05 -6.51
N VAL A 48 9.47 -14.19 -6.38
CA VAL A 48 8.80 -15.44 -6.70
C VAL A 48 9.07 -15.84 -8.16
N VAL A 49 8.97 -14.88 -9.06
CA VAL A 49 9.17 -15.15 -10.48
C VAL A 49 10.62 -15.53 -10.77
N ARG A 50 11.55 -14.84 -10.13
CA ARG A 50 12.96 -15.07 -10.42
C ARG A 50 13.55 -16.25 -9.67
N ASP A 51 13.23 -16.37 -8.39
CA ASP A 51 13.88 -17.32 -7.51
C ASP A 51 12.96 -18.37 -6.89
N GLY A 52 11.66 -18.25 -7.10
CA GLY A 52 10.69 -19.16 -6.47
C GLY A 52 10.28 -18.67 -5.09
N VAL A 53 9.24 -19.31 -4.55
CA VAL A 53 8.70 -18.92 -3.25
C VAL A 53 9.74 -19.03 -2.15
N ARG A 54 10.67 -19.95 -2.28
CA ARG A 54 11.69 -20.14 -1.23
C ARG A 54 12.59 -18.93 -1.07
N GLY A 55 12.67 -18.07 -2.08
CA GLY A 55 13.47 -16.86 -2.00
C GLY A 55 12.78 -15.74 -1.26
N VAL A 56 11.50 -15.89 -0.92
CA VAL A 56 10.75 -14.82 -0.30
C VAL A 56 10.98 -14.86 1.20
N ARG A 57 11.73 -13.89 1.69
CA ARG A 57 12.03 -13.72 3.10
C ARG A 57 11.96 -12.24 3.39
N HIS A 58 11.71 -11.87 4.64
CA HIS A 58 11.65 -10.46 4.99
C HIS A 58 12.90 -9.71 4.50
N ARG A 59 14.07 -10.30 4.69
CA ARG A 59 15.31 -9.64 4.34
C ARG A 59 15.47 -9.46 2.83
N THR A 60 15.17 -10.49 2.06
CA THR A 60 15.32 -10.41 0.61
C THR A 60 14.26 -9.48 0.01
N VAL A 61 13.07 -9.50 0.56
CA VAL A 61 12.01 -8.62 0.09
C VAL A 61 12.34 -7.17 0.40
N ALA A 62 12.86 -6.89 1.60
CA ALA A 62 13.24 -5.54 1.96
C ALA A 62 14.30 -5.00 1.01
N ALA A 63 15.31 -5.81 0.71
CA ALA A 63 16.36 -5.40 -0.21
C ALA A 63 15.81 -5.16 -1.61
N GLU A 64 14.95 -6.04 -2.08
CA GLU A 64 14.36 -5.93 -3.41
C GLU A 64 13.46 -4.70 -3.51
N ALA A 65 12.73 -4.40 -2.46
CA ALA A 65 11.80 -3.28 -2.46
C ALA A 65 12.48 -1.94 -2.18
N GLY A 66 13.71 -1.98 -1.69
CA GLY A 66 14.41 -0.74 -1.33
C GLY A 66 13.87 -0.13 -0.06
N VAL A 67 13.42 -0.94 0.88
CA VAL A 67 12.88 -0.45 2.15
C VAL A 67 13.64 -1.08 3.30
N PRO A 68 13.58 -0.49 4.50
CA PRO A 68 14.21 -1.11 5.65
C PRO A 68 13.52 -2.43 6.02
N LEU A 69 14.27 -3.33 6.63
CA LEU A 69 13.71 -4.60 7.08
C LEU A 69 12.52 -4.37 8.00
N SER A 70 12.59 -3.36 8.85
CA SER A 70 11.50 -3.07 9.77
C SER A 70 10.19 -2.75 9.05
N ALA A 71 10.25 -2.28 7.81
CA ALA A 71 9.03 -2.00 7.06
C ALA A 71 8.31 -3.29 6.69
N THR A 72 9.03 -4.30 6.25
CA THR A 72 8.38 -5.56 5.88
C THR A 72 7.77 -6.25 7.09
N THR A 73 8.44 -6.20 8.23
CA THR A 73 7.89 -6.81 9.44
C THR A 73 6.74 -5.98 10.03
N TYR A 74 6.70 -4.70 9.74
CA TYR A 74 5.59 -3.88 10.19
C TYR A 74 4.30 -4.22 9.43
N TYR A 75 4.40 -4.37 8.11
CA TYR A 75 3.20 -4.65 7.32
C TYR A 75 2.84 -6.13 7.32
N PHE A 76 3.80 -7.01 7.42
CA PHE A 76 3.58 -8.45 7.38
C PHE A 76 4.40 -9.10 8.48
N LYS A 77 3.78 -9.40 9.61
CA LYS A 77 4.50 -9.97 10.73
C LYS A 77 5.06 -11.32 10.40
N ASP A 78 4.27 -12.12 9.68
CA ASP A 78 4.67 -13.44 9.31
C ASP A 78 5.01 -13.43 7.85
N ILE A 79 6.07 -14.12 7.47
CA ILE A 79 6.43 -14.20 6.05
C ILE A 79 5.35 -14.94 5.28
N ASP A 80 4.63 -15.84 5.93
CA ASP A 80 3.52 -16.55 5.26
C ASP A 80 2.39 -15.59 4.91
N ASP A 81 2.14 -14.59 5.73
CA ASP A 81 1.14 -13.58 5.42
C ASP A 81 1.54 -12.79 4.18
N LEU A 82 2.82 -12.47 4.07
CA LEU A 82 3.31 -11.73 2.92
C LEU A 82 3.17 -12.58 1.66
N ILE A 83 3.54 -13.84 1.74
CA ILE A 83 3.44 -14.74 0.60
C ILE A 83 1.97 -14.94 0.19
N ASN A 84 1.09 -15.11 1.15
CA ASN A 84 -0.32 -15.30 0.86
C ASN A 84 -0.92 -14.06 0.21
N ASP A 85 -0.60 -12.89 0.71
CA ASP A 85 -1.12 -11.64 0.13
C ASP A 85 -0.55 -11.41 -1.28
N THR A 86 0.69 -11.80 -1.49
CA THR A 86 1.32 -11.67 -2.81
C THR A 86 0.58 -12.53 -3.83
N PHE A 87 0.30 -13.77 -3.49
CA PHE A 87 -0.41 -14.65 -4.40
C PHE A 87 -1.88 -14.26 -4.56
N ALA A 88 -2.52 -13.81 -3.49
CA ALA A 88 -3.90 -13.35 -3.59
C ALA A 88 -4.00 -12.17 -4.54
N GLN A 89 -3.06 -11.25 -4.47
CA GLN A 89 -3.06 -10.10 -5.36
C GLN A 89 -2.80 -10.52 -6.80
N TYR A 90 -1.93 -11.49 -7.00
CA TYR A 90 -1.64 -11.98 -8.34
C TYR A 90 -2.90 -12.61 -8.95
N VAL A 91 -3.62 -13.42 -8.18
CA VAL A 91 -4.85 -14.04 -8.65
C VAL A 91 -5.89 -12.98 -8.97
N GLU A 92 -6.03 -11.98 -8.10
CA GLU A 92 -6.99 -10.91 -8.29
C GLU A 92 -6.70 -10.13 -9.57
N ARG A 93 -5.45 -9.78 -9.79
CA ARG A 93 -5.04 -9.04 -10.98
C ARG A 93 -5.20 -9.85 -12.25
N SER A 94 -4.91 -11.15 -12.17
CA SER A 94 -5.07 -12.04 -13.31
C SER A 94 -6.55 -12.18 -13.67
N ALA A 95 -7.41 -12.30 -12.68
CA ALA A 95 -8.85 -12.39 -12.92
C ALA A 95 -9.37 -11.10 -13.55
N ALA A 96 -8.90 -9.95 -13.10
CA ALA A 96 -9.30 -8.68 -13.66
C ALA A 96 -8.86 -8.55 -15.12
N PHE A 97 -7.65 -9.01 -15.41
CA PHE A 97 -7.12 -8.98 -16.76
C PHE A 97 -7.94 -9.88 -17.69
N MET A 98 -8.24 -11.10 -17.22
CA MET A 98 -9.03 -12.02 -18.00
C MET A 98 -10.43 -11.49 -18.24
N ALA A 99 -11.02 -10.83 -17.25
CA ALA A 99 -12.33 -10.23 -17.42
C ALA A 99 -12.35 -9.20 -18.54
N LYS A 100 -11.27 -8.42 -18.65
CA LYS A 100 -11.18 -7.44 -19.71
C LYS A 100 -11.10 -8.07 -21.08
N LEU A 101 -10.46 -9.22 -21.19
CA LEU A 101 -10.32 -9.88 -22.48
C LEU A 101 -11.65 -10.40 -23.01
N TRP A 102 -12.59 -10.62 -22.12
CA TRP A 102 -13.89 -11.16 -22.54
C TRP A 102 -14.94 -10.09 -22.80
N GLN A 103 -14.61 -8.83 -22.69
CA GLN A 103 -15.57 -7.75 -23.00
C GLN A 103 -15.71 -7.48 -24.48
#